data_554855bb21cd1e2f37a6052d94bea548
#
_entry.id   554855bb21cd1e2f37a6052d94bea548
#
_cell.length_a   1.000
_cell.length_b   1.000
_cell.length_c   1.000
_cell.angle_alpha   90.00
_cell.angle_beta   90.00
_cell.angle_gamma   90.00
#
_symmetry.space_group_name_H-M   'P 1'
#
loop_
_entity.id
_entity.type
_entity.pdbx_description
1 polymer ?
#
loop_
_entity_poly.entity_id
_entity_poly.type
_entity_poly.pdbx_seq_one_letter_code
_entity_poly.pdbx_strand_id
1 'polypeptide(L)'
;MDATIAAISTAMSASGIGIVRISGENAMDVIAKIYRSKNGKKDIRTVVSHTIHYGFIYDGEEVVDEVLVMIMRGPHTYTGEDTVEIDCHGGVYAMKRVLETVLKNGAVIAEPGEFTKRAFLNGRLDLSQAEAVMDVIQAKNSMALKSSVEQLKGSVQRAVKEIRARLLHQIAYIETALDDPEHFDLTDYPQELQKIVEKESENISELLKTADDGRMIQEGIKTVILGKPNAGKSSLLNFLVGEDRAIVTEIAGTTRDILEEYISLNGITLRVIDTAGIRETEDVVEKIGVGKAKQMAEDADLILYVVDSSLPLDDNDREIMELLFGRKSIVIYNKTDLEAAVDIEELKAKTGSPVIPVSVVEETGISQLEDEIKRMFFHGELSFNDEVYITNARHKAALEEAKESLKLVMDSIAMGMSEDFFSIDLMNAYESLGRIVGESVGEDLVNEIFSKFCVGK
;
A
#
# COMPACT_ATOMS: atom_id res chain seq x y z
N MET A 1 -30.09 -10.27 -8.51
CA MET A 1 -29.37 -9.69 -9.66
C MET A 1 -28.80 -8.36 -9.21
N ASP A 2 -27.50 -8.21 -9.25
CA ASP A 2 -26.88 -6.95 -8.83
C ASP A 2 -27.15 -5.88 -9.89
N ALA A 3 -27.38 -4.64 -9.44
CA ALA A 3 -27.65 -3.52 -10.33
C ALA A 3 -26.45 -3.27 -11.25
N THR A 4 -26.71 -2.86 -12.50
CA THR A 4 -25.65 -2.37 -13.39
C THR A 4 -25.14 -1.03 -12.88
N ILE A 5 -23.83 -0.94 -12.60
CA ILE A 5 -23.18 0.23 -12.00
C ILE A 5 -22.44 1.06 -13.03
N ALA A 6 -22.25 2.34 -12.75
CA ALA A 6 -21.42 3.23 -13.54
C ALA A 6 -20.70 4.27 -12.69
N ALA A 7 -19.49 4.64 -13.10
CA ALA A 7 -18.72 5.73 -12.50
C ALA A 7 -17.71 6.33 -13.49
N ILE A 8 -17.22 7.54 -13.18
CA ILE A 8 -16.04 8.12 -13.81
C ILE A 8 -14.80 7.42 -13.24
N SER A 9 -13.99 6.81 -14.11
CA SER A 9 -12.81 6.01 -13.73
C SER A 9 -11.48 6.76 -13.89
N THR A 10 -11.50 7.99 -14.36
CA THR A 10 -10.34 8.89 -14.48
C THR A 10 -10.41 10.00 -13.44
N ALA A 11 -9.30 10.72 -13.22
CA ALA A 11 -9.27 11.85 -12.31
C ALA A 11 -10.29 12.94 -12.72
N MET A 12 -10.91 13.57 -11.71
CA MET A 12 -11.89 14.67 -11.90
C MET A 12 -11.18 16.00 -12.10
N SER A 13 -10.29 16.06 -13.10
CA SER A 13 -9.57 17.26 -13.52
C SER A 13 -9.63 17.40 -15.04
N ALA A 14 -9.41 18.62 -15.57
CA ALA A 14 -9.37 18.84 -16.99
C ALA A 14 -8.20 18.06 -17.63
N SER A 15 -8.52 17.19 -18.58
CA SER A 15 -7.57 16.31 -19.28
C SER A 15 -8.01 16.12 -20.74
N GLY A 16 -7.18 15.47 -21.56
CA GLY A 16 -7.55 15.15 -22.94
C GLY A 16 -8.65 14.11 -23.05
N ILE A 17 -8.69 13.14 -22.15
CA ILE A 17 -9.63 12.01 -22.16
C ILE A 17 -10.18 11.79 -20.76
N GLY A 18 -11.48 11.49 -20.67
CA GLY A 18 -12.16 10.99 -19.48
C GLY A 18 -12.84 9.66 -19.77
N ILE A 19 -12.87 8.76 -18.79
CA ILE A 19 -13.48 7.45 -18.94
C ILE A 19 -14.66 7.29 -17.99
N VAL A 20 -15.84 6.96 -18.55
CA VAL A 20 -17.00 6.50 -17.80
C VAL A 20 -17.12 4.99 -17.98
N ARG A 21 -17.04 4.24 -16.90
CA ARG A 21 -17.14 2.77 -16.89
C ARG A 21 -18.53 2.33 -16.47
N ILE A 22 -19.05 1.31 -17.13
CA ILE A 22 -20.32 0.64 -16.80
C ILE A 22 -20.01 -0.85 -16.61
N SER A 23 -20.54 -1.49 -15.59
CA SER A 23 -20.41 -2.94 -15.36
C SER A 23 -21.72 -3.54 -14.87
N GLY A 24 -22.03 -4.73 -15.34
CA GLY A 24 -23.21 -5.49 -14.93
C GLY A 24 -23.97 -6.10 -16.10
N GLU A 25 -24.96 -6.91 -15.77
CA GLU A 25 -25.75 -7.69 -16.74
C GLU A 25 -26.40 -6.81 -17.83
N ASN A 26 -26.85 -5.60 -17.50
CA ASN A 26 -27.51 -4.69 -18.43
C ASN A 26 -26.56 -3.64 -19.05
N ALA A 27 -25.24 -3.79 -18.91
CA ALA A 27 -24.27 -2.79 -19.43
C ALA A 27 -24.44 -2.58 -20.95
N MET A 28 -24.67 -3.64 -21.70
CA MET A 28 -24.89 -3.57 -23.16
C MET A 28 -26.19 -2.88 -23.53
N ASP A 29 -27.26 -3.06 -22.76
CA ASP A 29 -28.55 -2.42 -23.03
C ASP A 29 -28.51 -0.93 -22.64
N VAL A 30 -27.79 -0.56 -21.59
CA VAL A 30 -27.59 0.84 -21.19
C VAL A 30 -26.87 1.60 -22.32
N ILE A 31 -25.72 1.10 -22.78
CA ILE A 31 -24.97 1.77 -23.84
C ILE A 31 -25.74 1.82 -25.17
N ALA A 32 -26.51 0.78 -25.51
CA ALA A 32 -27.28 0.74 -26.75
C ALA A 32 -28.36 1.82 -26.81
N LYS A 33 -28.90 2.28 -25.70
CA LYS A 33 -29.91 3.35 -25.65
C LYS A 33 -29.31 4.73 -25.96
N ILE A 34 -28.05 4.96 -25.63
CA ILE A 34 -27.42 6.28 -25.63
C ILE A 34 -26.36 6.45 -26.73
N TYR A 35 -25.82 5.37 -27.27
CA TYR A 35 -24.76 5.40 -28.28
C TYR A 35 -25.32 5.31 -29.69
N ARG A 36 -24.81 6.20 -30.58
CA ARG A 36 -25.08 6.10 -32.02
C ARG A 36 -23.76 6.14 -32.80
N SER A 37 -23.52 5.15 -33.65
CA SER A 37 -22.38 5.15 -34.57
C SER A 37 -22.47 6.28 -35.59
N LYS A 38 -21.36 6.78 -36.11
CA LYS A 38 -21.31 7.87 -37.10
C LYS A 38 -22.25 7.64 -38.31
N ASN A 39 -22.40 6.38 -38.72
CA ASN A 39 -23.24 6.00 -39.89
C ASN A 39 -24.63 5.54 -39.46
N GLY A 40 -25.01 5.54 -38.20
CA GLY A 40 -26.32 5.16 -37.68
C GLY A 40 -26.74 3.69 -37.89
N LYS A 41 -25.86 2.85 -38.45
CA LYS A 41 -26.19 1.50 -38.89
C LYS A 41 -25.71 0.37 -37.96
N LYS A 42 -24.94 0.69 -36.87
CA LYS A 42 -24.30 -0.32 -36.06
C LYS A 42 -25.05 -0.53 -34.76
N ASP A 43 -25.57 -1.71 -34.53
CA ASP A 43 -26.07 -2.11 -33.21
C ASP A 43 -24.89 -2.53 -32.31
N ILE A 44 -24.61 -1.74 -31.27
CA ILE A 44 -23.50 -1.95 -30.34
C ILE A 44 -23.65 -3.27 -29.55
N ARG A 45 -24.87 -3.81 -29.41
CA ARG A 45 -25.13 -5.07 -28.72
C ARG A 45 -24.63 -6.29 -29.47
N THR A 46 -24.43 -6.17 -30.79
CA THR A 46 -24.06 -7.30 -31.66
C THR A 46 -22.58 -7.36 -31.99
N VAL A 47 -21.81 -6.39 -31.50
CA VAL A 47 -20.37 -6.30 -31.79
C VAL A 47 -19.58 -7.35 -31.03
N VAL A 48 -18.39 -7.68 -31.54
CA VAL A 48 -17.45 -8.61 -30.92
C VAL A 48 -16.89 -8.00 -29.66
N SER A 49 -16.65 -8.82 -28.62
CA SER A 49 -15.99 -8.41 -27.39
C SER A 49 -14.57 -7.92 -27.65
N HIS A 50 -14.08 -7.02 -26.79
CA HIS A 50 -12.75 -6.40 -26.85
C HIS A 50 -12.54 -5.60 -28.15
N THR A 51 -13.56 -4.85 -28.55
CA THR A 51 -13.52 -3.95 -29.71
C THR A 51 -13.90 -2.53 -29.34
N ILE A 52 -13.35 -1.55 -30.06
CA ILE A 52 -13.56 -0.13 -29.87
C ILE A 52 -14.39 0.43 -31.00
N HIS A 53 -15.36 1.31 -30.67
CA HIS A 53 -16.34 1.85 -31.59
C HIS A 53 -16.42 3.36 -31.48
N TYR A 54 -16.12 4.05 -32.58
CA TYR A 54 -16.27 5.49 -32.69
C TYR A 54 -17.73 5.90 -32.93
N GLY A 55 -18.21 6.92 -32.24
CA GLY A 55 -19.56 7.44 -32.36
C GLY A 55 -19.84 8.61 -31.42
N PHE A 56 -21.11 8.73 -31.02
CA PHE A 56 -21.60 9.84 -30.20
C PHE A 56 -22.50 9.33 -29.10
N ILE A 57 -22.47 9.98 -27.93
CA ILE A 57 -23.44 9.80 -26.85
C ILE A 57 -24.56 10.82 -27.01
N TYR A 58 -25.79 10.34 -26.83
CA TYR A 58 -27.01 11.13 -26.93
C TYR A 58 -27.80 11.09 -25.62
N ASP A 59 -28.33 12.26 -25.20
CA ASP A 59 -29.39 12.36 -24.19
C ASP A 59 -30.67 12.78 -24.91
N GLY A 60 -31.53 11.80 -25.24
CA GLY A 60 -32.63 12.00 -26.20
C GLY A 60 -32.14 12.29 -27.61
N GLU A 61 -32.37 13.50 -28.09
CA GLU A 61 -31.89 13.99 -29.40
C GLU A 61 -30.65 14.86 -29.31
N GLU A 62 -30.25 15.26 -28.11
CA GLU A 62 -29.07 16.09 -27.88
C GLU A 62 -27.80 15.27 -27.96
N VAL A 63 -26.81 15.72 -28.72
CA VAL A 63 -25.45 15.15 -28.72
C VAL A 63 -24.74 15.63 -27.47
N VAL A 64 -24.35 14.68 -26.61
CA VAL A 64 -23.62 14.97 -25.35
C VAL A 64 -22.13 15.08 -25.63
N ASP A 65 -21.58 14.09 -26.35
CA ASP A 65 -20.15 14.08 -26.68
C ASP A 65 -19.83 13.12 -27.83
N GLU A 66 -18.70 13.36 -28.49
CA GLU A 66 -18.06 12.45 -29.44
C GLU A 66 -17.11 11.51 -28.68
N VAL A 67 -17.25 10.19 -28.90
CA VAL A 67 -16.65 9.20 -28.00
C VAL A 67 -16.05 8.00 -28.73
N LEU A 68 -15.16 7.28 -28.04
CA LEU A 68 -14.83 5.91 -28.33
C LEU A 68 -15.49 5.02 -27.26
N VAL A 69 -16.18 3.98 -27.68
CA VAL A 69 -16.84 3.03 -26.78
C VAL A 69 -16.14 1.68 -26.88
N MET A 70 -15.59 1.20 -25.77
CA MET A 70 -14.99 -0.12 -25.66
C MET A 70 -16.02 -1.11 -25.10
N ILE A 71 -16.19 -2.25 -25.78
CA ILE A 71 -17.13 -3.32 -25.40
C ILE A 71 -16.34 -4.53 -24.95
N MET A 72 -16.60 -4.98 -23.72
CA MET A 72 -15.97 -6.16 -23.12
C MET A 72 -17.05 -7.04 -22.49
N ARG A 73 -17.14 -8.31 -22.93
CA ARG A 73 -18.12 -9.26 -22.40
C ARG A 73 -17.50 -10.19 -21.39
N GLY A 74 -18.24 -10.44 -20.33
CA GLY A 74 -17.87 -11.43 -19.32
C GLY A 74 -17.64 -12.83 -19.91
N PRO A 75 -16.84 -13.68 -19.21
CA PRO A 75 -16.17 -13.43 -17.93
C PRO A 75 -14.77 -12.74 -18.06
N HIS A 76 -14.26 -12.53 -19.27
CA HIS A 76 -12.89 -12.00 -19.49
C HIS A 76 -12.87 -10.47 -19.47
N THR A 77 -13.29 -9.86 -18.34
CA THR A 77 -13.35 -8.42 -18.12
C THR A 77 -12.74 -8.08 -16.75
N TYR A 78 -12.69 -6.80 -16.39
CA TYR A 78 -12.14 -6.40 -15.09
C TYR A 78 -12.99 -6.93 -13.92
N THR A 79 -14.30 -6.85 -14.01
CA THR A 79 -15.23 -7.30 -12.96
C THR A 79 -15.67 -8.75 -13.09
N GLY A 80 -15.40 -9.40 -14.24
CA GLY A 80 -15.99 -10.68 -14.62
C GLY A 80 -17.38 -10.55 -15.23
N GLU A 81 -17.98 -9.35 -15.24
CA GLU A 81 -19.28 -9.03 -15.82
C GLU A 81 -19.14 -8.38 -17.20
N ASP A 82 -20.23 -8.17 -17.91
CA ASP A 82 -20.24 -7.32 -19.10
C ASP A 82 -19.82 -5.90 -18.70
N THR A 83 -18.82 -5.37 -19.40
CA THR A 83 -18.22 -4.07 -19.09
C THR A 83 -18.17 -3.20 -20.34
N VAL A 84 -18.51 -1.94 -20.18
CA VAL A 84 -18.39 -0.90 -21.22
C VAL A 84 -17.56 0.25 -20.69
N GLU A 85 -16.61 0.73 -21.47
CA GLU A 85 -15.90 1.97 -21.20
C GLU A 85 -16.22 2.98 -22.30
N ILE A 86 -16.58 4.19 -21.88
CA ILE A 86 -16.87 5.33 -22.75
C ILE A 86 -15.74 6.32 -22.58
N ASP A 87 -14.84 6.38 -23.57
CA ASP A 87 -13.78 7.36 -23.64
C ASP A 87 -14.35 8.65 -24.23
N CYS A 88 -14.60 9.63 -23.40
CA CYS A 88 -15.13 10.94 -23.74
C CYS A 88 -14.08 12.06 -23.59
N HIS A 89 -14.40 13.28 -23.97
CA HIS A 89 -13.52 14.41 -23.67
C HIS A 89 -13.35 14.59 -22.15
N GLY A 90 -12.11 14.82 -21.71
CA GLY A 90 -11.73 14.86 -20.29
C GLY A 90 -12.10 16.16 -19.55
N GLY A 91 -13.05 16.94 -20.06
CA GLY A 91 -13.63 18.06 -19.33
C GLY A 91 -14.53 17.57 -18.19
N VAL A 92 -14.36 18.11 -16.98
CA VAL A 92 -15.15 17.70 -15.79
C VAL A 92 -16.66 17.73 -16.06
N TYR A 93 -17.14 18.76 -16.78
CA TYR A 93 -18.55 18.89 -17.12
C TYR A 93 -18.98 17.85 -18.18
N ALA A 94 -18.15 17.57 -19.19
CA ALA A 94 -18.43 16.56 -20.20
C ALA A 94 -18.54 15.17 -19.59
N MET A 95 -17.57 14.77 -18.75
CA MET A 95 -17.61 13.49 -18.03
C MET A 95 -18.88 13.34 -17.16
N LYS A 96 -19.26 14.40 -16.43
CA LYS A 96 -20.49 14.41 -15.63
C LYS A 96 -21.73 14.23 -16.48
N ARG A 97 -21.84 14.93 -17.62
CA ARG A 97 -22.98 14.83 -18.55
C ARG A 97 -23.08 13.42 -19.14
N VAL A 98 -21.95 12.78 -19.52
CA VAL A 98 -21.94 11.40 -20.00
C VAL A 98 -22.41 10.45 -18.91
N LEU A 99 -21.87 10.57 -17.66
CA LEU A 99 -22.31 9.75 -16.52
C LEU A 99 -23.79 9.93 -16.23
N GLU A 100 -24.30 11.16 -16.14
CA GLU A 100 -25.73 11.44 -15.94
C GLU A 100 -26.61 10.77 -17.00
N THR A 101 -26.16 10.80 -18.27
CA THR A 101 -26.88 10.14 -19.37
C THR A 101 -26.90 8.63 -19.20
N VAL A 102 -25.80 8.03 -18.76
CA VAL A 102 -25.71 6.59 -18.43
C VAL A 102 -26.68 6.22 -17.30
N LEU A 103 -26.68 7.00 -16.21
CA LEU A 103 -27.55 6.77 -15.04
C LEU A 103 -29.04 6.89 -15.39
N LYS A 104 -29.43 7.89 -16.18
CA LYS A 104 -30.83 8.06 -16.68
C LYS A 104 -31.31 6.85 -17.50
N ASN A 105 -30.40 6.08 -18.08
CA ASN A 105 -30.71 4.97 -18.97
C ASN A 105 -30.63 3.59 -18.32
N GLY A 106 -30.47 3.54 -16.98
CA GLY A 106 -30.68 2.31 -16.20
C GLY A 106 -29.47 1.78 -15.45
N ALA A 107 -28.35 2.50 -15.42
CA ALA A 107 -27.28 2.25 -14.48
C ALA A 107 -27.52 2.98 -13.14
N VAL A 108 -26.89 2.53 -12.08
CA VAL A 108 -26.80 3.22 -10.78
C VAL A 108 -25.37 3.70 -10.57
N ILE A 109 -25.21 4.70 -9.70
CA ILE A 109 -23.86 5.16 -9.36
C ILE A 109 -23.11 4.08 -8.57
N ALA A 110 -21.87 3.80 -8.93
CA ALA A 110 -21.03 2.84 -8.24
C ALA A 110 -20.55 3.41 -6.89
N GLU A 111 -20.49 2.55 -5.88
CA GLU A 111 -19.83 2.83 -4.62
C GLU A 111 -18.30 2.88 -4.76
N PRO A 112 -17.56 3.47 -3.80
CA PRO A 112 -16.10 3.36 -3.76
C PRO A 112 -15.66 1.91 -3.81
N GLY A 113 -14.70 1.58 -4.70
CA GLY A 113 -14.16 0.23 -4.84
C GLY A 113 -15.09 -0.82 -5.42
N GLU A 114 -16.32 -0.48 -5.86
CA GLU A 114 -17.32 -1.49 -6.23
C GLU A 114 -16.91 -2.35 -7.43
N PHE A 115 -16.21 -1.80 -8.41
CA PHE A 115 -15.73 -2.62 -9.55
C PHE A 115 -14.70 -3.67 -9.10
N THR A 116 -13.77 -3.31 -8.21
CA THR A 116 -12.78 -4.25 -7.67
C THR A 116 -13.42 -5.24 -6.71
N LYS A 117 -14.42 -4.82 -5.91
CA LYS A 117 -15.24 -5.70 -5.07
C LYS A 117 -15.95 -6.76 -5.91
N ARG A 118 -16.55 -6.39 -7.04
CA ARG A 118 -17.17 -7.34 -7.97
C ARG A 118 -16.15 -8.29 -8.60
N ALA A 119 -14.95 -7.78 -8.96
CA ALA A 119 -13.85 -8.64 -9.42
C ALA A 119 -13.44 -9.68 -8.37
N PHE A 120 -13.43 -9.32 -7.09
CA PHE A 120 -13.21 -10.24 -5.98
C PHE A 120 -14.37 -11.23 -5.81
N LEU A 121 -15.61 -10.75 -5.73
CA LEU A 121 -16.80 -11.61 -5.56
C LEU A 121 -16.98 -12.60 -6.71
N ASN A 122 -16.62 -12.21 -7.94
CA ASN A 122 -16.65 -13.07 -9.12
C ASN A 122 -15.40 -13.97 -9.26
N GLY A 123 -14.51 -14.00 -8.25
CA GLY A 123 -13.35 -14.88 -8.20
C GLY A 123 -12.22 -14.55 -9.18
N ARG A 124 -12.25 -13.36 -9.81
CA ARG A 124 -11.17 -12.93 -10.70
C ARG A 124 -9.91 -12.52 -9.91
N LEU A 125 -10.09 -11.90 -8.78
CA LEU A 125 -9.04 -11.49 -7.85
C LEU A 125 -9.34 -12.09 -6.48
N ASP A 126 -8.31 -12.41 -5.72
CA ASP A 126 -8.47 -12.61 -4.28
C ASP A 126 -8.33 -11.27 -3.52
N LEU A 127 -8.52 -11.30 -2.19
CA LEU A 127 -8.51 -10.08 -1.40
C LEU A 127 -7.13 -9.41 -1.39
N SER A 128 -6.03 -10.18 -1.36
CA SER A 128 -4.66 -9.62 -1.40
C SER A 128 -4.35 -8.95 -2.74
N GLN A 129 -4.84 -9.50 -3.85
CA GLN A 129 -4.74 -8.90 -5.18
C GLN A 129 -5.62 -7.66 -5.32
N ALA A 130 -6.82 -7.68 -4.72
CA ALA A 130 -7.70 -6.52 -4.71
C ALA A 130 -7.06 -5.34 -3.96
N GLU A 131 -6.50 -5.57 -2.78
CA GLU A 131 -5.74 -4.55 -2.03
C GLU A 131 -4.54 -4.02 -2.85
N ALA A 132 -3.82 -4.90 -3.54
CA ALA A 132 -2.70 -4.52 -4.41
C ALA A 132 -3.11 -3.57 -5.56
N VAL A 133 -4.38 -3.55 -6.01
CA VAL A 133 -4.86 -2.56 -6.98
C VAL A 133 -4.72 -1.13 -6.43
N MET A 134 -5.07 -0.92 -5.15
CA MET A 134 -4.91 0.40 -4.52
C MET A 134 -3.44 0.73 -4.29
N ASP A 135 -2.64 -0.26 -3.89
CA ASP A 135 -1.21 -0.09 -3.68
C ASP A 135 -0.49 0.35 -4.97
N VAL A 136 -0.87 -0.21 -6.13
CA VAL A 136 -0.37 0.21 -7.46
C VAL A 136 -0.73 1.67 -7.76
N ILE A 137 -1.98 2.07 -7.43
CA ILE A 137 -2.46 3.44 -7.69
C ILE A 137 -1.78 4.46 -6.77
N GLN A 138 -1.50 4.08 -5.53
CA GLN A 138 -0.94 4.95 -4.50
C GLN A 138 0.58 4.88 -4.41
N ALA A 139 1.23 4.02 -5.19
CA ALA A 139 2.68 3.85 -5.18
C ALA A 139 3.41 5.17 -5.42
N LYS A 140 4.31 5.55 -4.51
CA LYS A 140 5.04 6.83 -4.53
C LYS A 140 6.49 6.69 -4.99
N ASN A 141 6.94 5.46 -5.20
CA ASN A 141 8.28 5.15 -5.70
C ASN A 141 8.26 3.89 -6.54
N SER A 142 9.34 3.65 -7.27
CA SER A 142 9.47 2.50 -8.17
C SER A 142 9.44 1.16 -7.44
N MET A 143 9.88 1.12 -6.19
CA MET A 143 9.92 -0.09 -5.38
C MET A 143 8.52 -0.47 -4.89
N ALA A 144 7.75 0.50 -4.37
CA ALA A 144 6.35 0.32 -4.01
C ALA A 144 5.54 -0.18 -5.23
N LEU A 145 5.72 0.47 -6.40
CA LEU A 145 5.04 0.04 -7.62
C LEU A 145 5.40 -1.40 -8.00
N LYS A 146 6.70 -1.76 -7.99
CA LYS A 146 7.14 -3.11 -8.34
C LYS A 146 6.57 -4.15 -7.37
N SER A 147 6.65 -3.91 -6.06
CA SER A 147 6.09 -4.80 -5.04
C SER A 147 4.58 -4.98 -5.21
N SER A 148 3.84 -3.87 -5.39
CA SER A 148 2.38 -3.92 -5.60
C SER A 148 1.99 -4.66 -6.88
N VAL A 149 2.75 -4.51 -7.97
CA VAL A 149 2.53 -5.27 -9.22
C VAL A 149 2.77 -6.77 -9.02
N GLU A 150 3.80 -7.18 -8.26
CA GLU A 150 4.02 -8.60 -7.96
C GLU A 150 2.91 -9.17 -7.06
N GLN A 151 2.41 -8.40 -6.08
CA GLN A 151 1.23 -8.79 -5.30
C GLN A 151 -0.02 -8.91 -6.18
N LEU A 152 -0.25 -7.96 -7.10
CA LEU A 152 -1.35 -8.02 -8.05
C LEU A 152 -1.27 -9.26 -8.97
N LYS A 153 -0.06 -9.73 -9.29
CA LYS A 153 0.17 -11.01 -9.99
C LYS A 153 -0.02 -12.24 -9.10
N GLY A 154 -0.35 -12.06 -7.81
CA GLY A 154 -0.67 -13.12 -6.86
C GLY A 154 0.53 -13.74 -6.16
N SER A 155 1.62 -13.02 -5.94
CA SER A 155 2.79 -13.53 -5.19
C SER A 155 2.43 -13.93 -3.77
N VAL A 156 1.71 -13.08 -3.02
CA VAL A 156 1.21 -13.37 -1.66
C VAL A 156 0.22 -14.52 -1.68
N GLN A 157 -0.72 -14.51 -2.63
CA GLN A 157 -1.70 -15.59 -2.80
C GLN A 157 -1.03 -16.96 -2.95
N ARG A 158 -0.03 -17.07 -3.83
CA ARG A 158 0.68 -18.35 -4.05
C ARG A 158 1.37 -18.83 -2.79
N ALA A 159 2.13 -17.96 -2.13
CA ALA A 159 2.85 -18.30 -0.90
C ALA A 159 1.89 -18.81 0.20
N VAL A 160 0.79 -18.08 0.43
CA VAL A 160 -0.23 -18.45 1.42
C VAL A 160 -0.94 -19.75 1.04
N LYS A 161 -1.34 -19.93 -0.22
CA LYS A 161 -2.03 -21.14 -0.68
C LYS A 161 -1.16 -22.38 -0.56
N GLU A 162 0.14 -22.29 -0.78
CA GLU A 162 1.07 -23.40 -0.62
C GLU A 162 1.16 -23.87 0.84
N ILE A 163 1.29 -22.93 1.79
CA ILE A 163 1.30 -23.25 3.22
C ILE A 163 -0.04 -23.88 3.61
N ARG A 164 -1.15 -23.27 3.23
CA ARG A 164 -2.50 -23.76 3.53
C ARG A 164 -2.76 -25.16 2.97
N ALA A 165 -2.31 -25.45 1.76
CA ALA A 165 -2.47 -26.77 1.16
C ALA A 165 -1.77 -27.86 1.98
N ARG A 166 -0.56 -27.57 2.50
CA ARG A 166 0.18 -28.50 3.35
C ARG A 166 -0.50 -28.67 4.71
N LEU A 167 -0.99 -27.60 5.34
CA LEU A 167 -1.75 -27.70 6.60
C LEU A 167 -3.06 -28.48 6.43
N LEU A 168 -3.82 -28.18 5.36
CA LEU A 168 -5.07 -28.88 5.06
C LEU A 168 -4.86 -30.40 4.88
N HIS A 169 -3.74 -30.78 4.25
CA HIS A 169 -3.39 -32.21 4.12
C HIS A 169 -3.20 -32.86 5.47
N GLN A 170 -2.55 -32.20 6.44
CA GLN A 170 -2.35 -32.74 7.79
C GLN A 170 -3.68 -32.83 8.56
N ILE A 171 -4.51 -31.78 8.47
CA ILE A 171 -5.84 -31.76 9.08
C ILE A 171 -6.67 -32.95 8.56
N ALA A 172 -6.76 -33.10 7.23
CA ALA A 172 -7.51 -34.18 6.60
C ALA A 172 -6.97 -35.57 7.01
N TYR A 173 -5.64 -35.72 7.15
CA TYR A 173 -5.03 -36.97 7.60
C TYR A 173 -5.41 -37.31 9.05
N ILE A 174 -5.33 -36.36 9.97
CA ILE A 174 -5.73 -36.50 11.37
C ILE A 174 -7.22 -36.88 11.46
N GLU A 175 -8.09 -36.10 10.81
CA GLU A 175 -9.54 -36.36 10.86
C GLU A 175 -9.88 -37.76 10.31
N THR A 176 -9.23 -38.17 9.21
CA THR A 176 -9.42 -39.51 8.65
C THR A 176 -8.95 -40.61 9.62
N ALA A 177 -7.81 -40.40 10.28
CA ALA A 177 -7.27 -41.36 11.21
C ALA A 177 -8.10 -41.47 12.50
N LEU A 178 -8.71 -40.39 12.95
CA LEU A 178 -9.62 -40.40 14.10
C LEU A 178 -10.94 -41.10 13.76
N ASP A 179 -11.42 -40.96 12.52
CA ASP A 179 -12.66 -41.65 12.05
C ASP A 179 -12.46 -43.14 11.79
N ASP A 180 -11.27 -43.56 11.37
CA ASP A 180 -10.97 -44.97 11.02
C ASP A 180 -9.64 -45.46 11.64
N PRO A 181 -9.56 -45.58 12.97
CA PRO A 181 -8.33 -45.92 13.69
C PRO A 181 -7.83 -47.34 13.43
N GLU A 182 -8.64 -48.22 12.84
CA GLU A 182 -8.22 -49.58 12.50
C GLU A 182 -7.30 -49.64 11.28
N HIS A 183 -7.37 -48.64 10.40
CA HIS A 183 -6.59 -48.58 9.16
C HIS A 183 -5.48 -47.50 9.15
N PHE A 184 -5.44 -46.65 10.16
CA PHE A 184 -4.45 -45.57 10.28
C PHE A 184 -3.69 -45.67 11.61
N ASP A 185 -2.35 -45.74 11.54
CA ASP A 185 -1.47 -45.76 12.72
C ASP A 185 -0.86 -44.36 12.92
N LEU A 186 -1.20 -43.70 14.03
CA LEU A 186 -0.69 -42.41 14.42
C LEU A 186 0.50 -42.46 15.38
N THR A 187 1.07 -43.63 15.66
CA THR A 187 2.10 -43.80 16.69
C THR A 187 3.34 -42.91 16.46
N ASP A 188 3.84 -42.84 15.24
CA ASP A 188 5.01 -42.03 14.88
C ASP A 188 4.62 -40.68 14.23
N TYR A 189 3.33 -40.44 14.04
CA TYR A 189 2.82 -39.26 13.35
C TYR A 189 3.15 -37.93 14.05
N PRO A 190 3.13 -37.80 15.39
CA PRO A 190 3.50 -36.53 16.04
C PRO A 190 4.89 -36.04 15.67
N GLN A 191 5.88 -36.92 15.50
CA GLN A 191 7.24 -36.55 15.11
C GLN A 191 7.33 -36.15 13.64
N GLU A 192 6.51 -36.71 12.77
CA GLU A 192 6.40 -36.33 11.37
C GLU A 192 5.70 -34.97 11.25
N LEU A 193 4.57 -34.79 11.95
CA LEU A 193 3.83 -33.52 12.00
C LEU A 193 4.71 -32.39 12.53
N GLN A 194 5.50 -32.65 13.60
CA GLN A 194 6.41 -31.65 14.15
C GLN A 194 7.33 -31.05 13.07
N LYS A 195 7.96 -31.89 12.25
CA LYS A 195 8.86 -31.43 11.18
C LYS A 195 8.15 -30.57 10.14
N ILE A 196 6.91 -30.94 9.81
CA ILE A 196 6.08 -30.17 8.86
C ILE A 196 5.73 -28.82 9.45
N VAL A 197 5.26 -28.79 10.70
CA VAL A 197 4.87 -27.57 11.40
C VAL A 197 6.06 -26.63 11.61
N GLU A 198 7.23 -27.17 11.98
CA GLU A 198 8.49 -26.41 12.07
C GLU A 198 8.81 -25.74 10.72
N LYS A 199 8.73 -26.49 9.61
CA LYS A 199 8.99 -25.97 8.27
C LYS A 199 8.00 -24.88 7.86
N GLU A 200 6.70 -25.06 8.14
CA GLU A 200 5.71 -24.03 7.80
C GLU A 200 5.82 -22.80 8.71
N SER A 201 6.21 -22.97 9.97
CA SER A 201 6.53 -21.87 10.89
C SER A 201 7.75 -21.05 10.40
N GLU A 202 8.77 -21.73 9.83
CA GLU A 202 9.89 -21.05 9.17
C GLU A 202 9.43 -20.26 7.95
N ASN A 203 8.63 -20.85 7.05
CA ASN A 203 8.08 -20.20 5.86
C ASN A 203 7.28 -18.94 6.23
N ILE A 204 6.42 -19.02 7.25
CA ILE A 204 5.69 -17.85 7.77
C ILE A 204 6.64 -16.81 8.36
N SER A 205 7.69 -17.24 9.06
CA SER A 205 8.69 -16.34 9.63
C SER A 205 9.47 -15.57 8.57
N GLU A 206 9.77 -16.20 7.43
CA GLU A 206 10.39 -15.54 6.29
C GLU A 206 9.47 -14.45 5.70
N LEU A 207 8.19 -14.75 5.53
CA LEU A 207 7.20 -13.74 5.11
C LEU A 207 7.09 -12.58 6.12
N LEU A 208 7.09 -12.88 7.41
CA LEU A 208 7.04 -11.86 8.47
C LEU A 208 8.28 -10.95 8.50
N LYS A 209 9.47 -11.48 8.17
CA LYS A 209 10.69 -10.65 8.08
C LYS A 209 10.58 -9.54 7.04
N THR A 210 9.84 -9.78 5.95
CA THR A 210 9.64 -8.78 4.90
C THR A 210 8.56 -7.73 5.24
N ALA A 211 7.79 -7.92 6.34
CA ALA A 211 6.62 -7.09 6.61
C ALA A 211 6.98 -5.65 7.02
N ASP A 212 8.03 -5.48 7.83
CA ASP A 212 8.44 -4.14 8.24
C ASP A 212 9.08 -3.37 7.08
N ASP A 213 9.93 -4.02 6.29
CA ASP A 213 10.52 -3.45 5.08
C ASP A 213 9.44 -3.14 4.04
N GLY A 214 8.48 -4.05 3.83
CA GLY A 214 7.34 -3.87 2.93
C GLY A 214 6.48 -2.66 3.30
N ARG A 215 6.19 -2.46 4.59
CA ARG A 215 5.48 -1.26 5.08
C ARG A 215 6.27 0.01 4.76
N MET A 216 7.58 0.03 5.03
CA MET A 216 8.42 1.20 4.77
C MET A 216 8.55 1.50 3.27
N ILE A 217 8.58 0.48 2.42
CA ILE A 217 8.57 0.62 0.97
C ILE A 217 7.26 1.27 0.49
N GLN A 218 6.11 0.81 1.02
CA GLN A 218 4.78 1.25 0.58
C GLN A 218 4.39 2.61 1.15
N GLU A 219 4.50 2.79 2.46
CA GLU A 219 4.08 4.00 3.16
C GLU A 219 5.14 5.10 3.19
N GLY A 220 6.41 4.71 3.04
CA GLY A 220 7.57 5.54 3.29
C GLY A 220 8.03 5.49 4.75
N ILE A 221 9.27 5.90 4.98
CA ILE A 221 9.87 6.01 6.31
C ILE A 221 9.35 7.29 6.97
N LYS A 222 8.58 7.15 8.05
CA LYS A 222 8.02 8.25 8.81
C LYS A 222 9.14 9.05 9.47
N THR A 223 9.43 10.24 8.94
CA THR A 223 10.63 11.00 9.26
C THR A 223 10.27 12.33 9.92
N VAL A 224 10.94 12.66 11.01
CA VAL A 224 10.88 13.98 11.64
C VAL A 224 12.21 14.70 11.48
N ILE A 225 12.18 16.00 11.15
CA ILE A 225 13.38 16.85 11.07
C ILE A 225 13.42 17.76 12.28
N LEU A 226 14.38 17.53 13.15
CA LEU A 226 14.61 18.32 14.38
C LEU A 226 15.87 19.20 14.24
N GLY A 227 15.95 20.24 15.02
CA GLY A 227 17.10 21.15 15.05
C GLY A 227 16.70 22.56 15.44
N LYS A 228 17.67 23.35 15.88
CA LYS A 228 17.46 24.76 16.29
C LYS A 228 16.93 25.64 15.15
N PRO A 229 16.34 26.81 15.42
CA PRO A 229 16.11 27.85 14.43
C PRO A 229 17.40 28.13 13.62
N ASN A 230 17.26 28.35 12.32
CA ASN A 230 18.37 28.65 11.41
C ASN A 230 19.46 27.57 11.25
N ALA A 231 19.29 26.37 11.80
CA ALA A 231 20.20 25.25 11.55
C ALA A 231 20.18 24.74 10.09
N GLY A 232 19.20 25.21 9.29
CA GLY A 232 19.09 24.86 7.88
C GLY A 232 18.05 23.79 7.57
N LYS A 233 17.09 23.54 8.47
CA LYS A 233 16.01 22.53 8.28
C LYS A 233 15.20 22.77 7.01
N SER A 234 14.71 24.00 6.81
CA SER A 234 13.91 24.37 5.60
C SER A 234 14.76 24.29 4.33
N SER A 235 16.03 24.68 4.40
CA SER A 235 16.96 24.59 3.26
C SER A 235 17.24 23.12 2.93
N LEU A 236 17.44 22.27 3.93
CA LEU A 236 17.62 20.83 3.75
C LEU A 236 16.35 20.21 3.13
N LEU A 237 15.18 20.54 3.67
CA LEU A 237 13.90 20.05 3.14
C LEU A 237 13.74 20.45 1.66
N ASN A 238 13.91 21.73 1.33
CA ASN A 238 13.82 22.22 -0.04
C ASN A 238 14.84 21.56 -0.97
N PHE A 239 16.04 21.30 -0.49
CA PHE A 239 17.08 20.60 -1.25
C PHE A 239 16.72 19.13 -1.51
N LEU A 240 16.15 18.45 -0.52
CA LEU A 240 15.67 17.09 -0.67
C LEU A 240 14.44 17.00 -1.58
N VAL A 241 13.59 18.05 -1.61
CA VAL A 241 12.38 18.16 -2.45
C VAL A 241 12.70 18.50 -3.90
N GLY A 242 13.84 19.11 -4.24
CA GLY A 242 14.26 19.63 -5.56
C GLY A 242 13.57 19.03 -6.79
N GLU A 243 13.46 19.77 -7.90
CA GLU A 243 12.51 19.61 -9.04
C GLU A 243 12.34 18.16 -9.60
N ASP A 244 13.33 17.29 -9.43
CA ASP A 244 13.29 15.91 -9.94
C ASP A 244 13.08 14.82 -8.84
N ARG A 245 12.92 15.21 -7.56
CA ARG A 245 12.92 14.26 -6.42
C ARG A 245 11.61 14.20 -5.63
N ALA A 246 10.70 15.15 -5.82
CA ALA A 246 9.43 15.17 -5.10
C ALA A 246 8.26 14.73 -5.98
N ILE A 247 7.56 13.71 -5.53
CA ILE A 247 6.20 13.43 -6.00
C ILE A 247 5.26 14.10 -5.00
N VAL A 248 4.97 15.40 -5.22
CA VAL A 248 3.91 16.11 -4.47
C VAL A 248 2.57 15.63 -5.03
N THR A 249 1.97 14.65 -4.38
CA THR A 249 0.57 14.31 -4.67
C THR A 249 -0.32 15.14 -3.75
N GLU A 250 -0.90 16.23 -4.28
CA GLU A 250 -2.11 16.79 -3.68
C GLU A 250 -3.24 15.76 -3.82
N ILE A 251 -3.47 14.96 -2.80
CA ILE A 251 -4.69 14.16 -2.72
C ILE A 251 -5.83 15.13 -2.38
N ALA A 252 -6.59 15.52 -3.39
CA ALA A 252 -7.79 16.31 -3.23
C ALA A 252 -8.79 15.54 -2.35
N GLY A 253 -8.96 15.96 -1.10
CA GLY A 253 -9.95 15.37 -0.18
C GLY A 253 -9.55 15.29 1.29
N THR A 254 -8.25 15.43 1.64
CA THR A 254 -7.82 15.45 3.04
C THR A 254 -7.57 16.89 3.50
N THR A 255 -8.65 17.62 3.75
CA THR A 255 -8.60 18.92 4.43
C THR A 255 -8.49 18.69 5.93
N ARG A 256 -7.39 19.21 6.51
CA ARG A 256 -7.26 19.57 7.92
C ARG A 256 -6.51 18.67 8.88
N ASP A 257 -5.47 17.94 8.56
CA ASP A 257 -4.57 17.59 9.67
C ASP A 257 -3.22 17.16 9.13
N ILE A 258 -2.15 17.84 9.57
CA ILE A 258 -0.72 17.55 9.37
C ILE A 258 -0.29 17.59 7.89
N LEU A 259 0.41 18.66 7.48
CA LEU A 259 1.06 18.73 6.17
C LEU A 259 2.22 17.73 6.13
N GLU A 260 1.99 16.64 5.41
CA GLU A 260 3.01 15.61 5.15
C GLU A 260 3.60 15.82 3.77
N GLU A 261 4.91 15.71 3.66
CA GLU A 261 5.61 15.73 2.38
C GLU A 261 6.32 14.40 2.13
N TYR A 262 6.25 13.95 0.88
CA TYR A 262 6.89 12.71 0.44
C TYR A 262 8.12 13.05 -0.40
N ILE A 263 9.29 12.62 0.05
CA ILE A 263 10.56 12.87 -0.60
C ILE A 263 11.11 11.53 -1.10
N SER A 264 11.41 11.43 -2.38
CA SER A 264 12.02 10.22 -2.96
C SER A 264 13.54 10.37 -3.00
N LEU A 265 14.25 9.48 -2.32
CA LEU A 265 15.71 9.38 -2.30
C LEU A 265 16.13 8.03 -2.91
N ASN A 266 16.51 8.00 -4.20
CA ASN A 266 16.95 6.77 -4.89
C ASN A 266 16.06 5.54 -4.66
N GLY A 267 14.74 5.73 -4.76
CA GLY A 267 13.76 4.65 -4.58
C GLY A 267 13.26 4.44 -3.16
N ILE A 268 13.82 5.13 -2.16
CA ILE A 268 13.31 5.18 -0.79
C ILE A 268 12.42 6.42 -0.66
N THR A 269 11.26 6.28 -0.04
CA THR A 269 10.39 7.41 0.28
C THR A 269 10.53 7.80 1.74
N LEU A 270 10.87 9.05 2.00
CA LEU A 270 10.73 9.66 3.33
C LEU A 270 9.37 10.36 3.40
N ARG A 271 8.58 10.03 4.41
CA ARG A 271 7.33 10.71 4.76
C ARG A 271 7.64 11.73 5.86
N VAL A 272 7.89 12.97 5.49
CA VAL A 272 8.25 14.03 6.43
C VAL A 272 7.01 14.61 7.08
N ILE A 273 6.97 14.59 8.41
CA ILE A 273 5.82 15.02 9.22
C ILE A 273 6.02 16.45 9.68
N ASP A 274 4.91 17.23 9.76
CA ASP A 274 4.85 18.62 10.25
C ASP A 274 5.74 19.59 9.48
N THR A 275 5.64 19.54 8.16
CA THR A 275 6.37 20.47 7.27
C THR A 275 5.93 21.92 7.43
N ALA A 276 4.75 22.22 7.99
CA ALA A 276 4.28 23.55 8.30
C ALA A 276 5.20 24.28 9.29
N GLY A 277 5.64 23.57 10.36
CA GLY A 277 6.59 24.12 11.33
C GLY A 277 8.00 24.33 10.76
N ILE A 278 8.31 23.70 9.62
CA ILE A 278 9.61 23.83 8.94
C ILE A 278 9.61 24.97 7.90
N ARG A 279 8.45 25.24 7.26
CA ARG A 279 8.30 26.26 6.18
C ARG A 279 7.90 27.65 6.69
N GLU A 280 7.14 27.75 7.77
CA GLU A 280 6.74 29.02 8.34
C GLU A 280 7.86 29.62 9.20
N THR A 281 8.25 30.81 8.85
CA THR A 281 9.30 31.69 9.38
C THR A 281 9.37 31.78 10.91
N GLU A 282 10.61 31.87 11.40
CA GLU A 282 11.25 32.41 12.61
C GLU A 282 10.48 32.46 13.95
N ASP A 283 9.16 32.63 14.01
CA ASP A 283 8.43 32.90 15.26
C ASP A 283 7.61 31.71 15.81
N VAL A 284 7.44 30.60 15.07
CA VAL A 284 6.58 29.47 15.47
C VAL A 284 7.32 28.42 16.29
N VAL A 285 8.64 28.33 16.14
CA VAL A 285 9.45 27.29 16.83
C VAL A 285 9.60 27.58 18.34
N GLU A 286 9.52 28.83 18.78
CA GLU A 286 9.44 29.15 20.22
C GLU A 286 8.14 28.70 20.92
N LYS A 287 7.08 28.41 20.13
CA LYS A 287 5.75 28.00 20.65
C LYS A 287 5.46 26.50 20.54
N ILE A 288 6.21 25.74 19.72
CA ILE A 288 6.09 24.28 19.70
C ILE A 288 6.92 23.75 20.86
N GLY A 289 6.33 23.72 22.04
CA GLY A 289 7.02 23.30 23.27
C GLY A 289 7.64 21.90 23.10
N VAL A 290 8.72 21.65 23.85
CA VAL A 290 9.47 20.38 23.98
C VAL A 290 8.56 19.14 23.99
N GLY A 291 7.32 19.26 24.46
CA GLY A 291 6.31 18.20 24.46
C GLY A 291 5.86 17.73 23.06
N LYS A 292 5.70 18.65 22.10
CA LYS A 292 5.28 18.25 20.72
C LYS A 292 6.44 17.62 19.97
N ALA A 293 7.66 18.16 20.11
CA ALA A 293 8.86 17.57 19.51
C ALA A 293 9.10 16.15 20.05
N LYS A 294 8.86 15.93 21.34
CA LYS A 294 8.96 14.62 21.97
C LYS A 294 7.93 13.64 21.41
N GLN A 295 6.67 14.05 21.29
CA GLN A 295 5.60 13.22 20.71
C GLN A 295 5.90 12.86 19.24
N MET A 296 6.36 13.83 18.44
CA MET A 296 6.73 13.58 17.04
C MET A 296 7.91 12.62 16.93
N ALA A 297 8.92 12.76 17.81
CA ALA A 297 10.05 11.84 17.88
C ALA A 297 9.64 10.43 18.35
N GLU A 298 8.60 10.31 19.19
CA GLU A 298 8.04 9.03 19.63
C GLU A 298 7.34 8.28 18.50
N ASP A 299 6.69 9.01 17.60
CA ASP A 299 5.91 8.45 16.51
C ASP A 299 6.70 8.24 15.21
N ALA A 300 7.95 8.74 15.13
CA ALA A 300 8.79 8.67 13.93
C ALA A 300 9.58 7.36 13.82
N ASP A 301 9.69 6.84 12.58
CA ASP A 301 10.61 5.74 12.26
C ASP A 301 12.07 6.23 12.17
N LEU A 302 12.29 7.50 11.76
CA LEU A 302 13.59 8.14 11.61
C LEU A 302 13.59 9.58 12.14
N ILE A 303 14.62 9.94 12.89
CA ILE A 303 14.87 11.33 13.29
C ILE A 303 16.07 11.86 12.50
N LEU A 304 15.89 12.94 11.75
CA LEU A 304 16.97 13.71 11.15
C LEU A 304 17.24 14.93 12.04
N TYR A 305 18.34 14.91 12.80
CA TYR A 305 18.73 16.02 13.65
C TYR A 305 19.72 16.92 12.92
N VAL A 306 19.30 18.16 12.58
CA VAL A 306 20.09 19.13 11.83
C VAL A 306 20.84 20.04 12.79
N VAL A 307 22.17 20.01 12.72
CA VAL A 307 23.10 20.82 13.51
C VAL A 307 23.83 21.80 12.60
N ASP A 308 23.89 23.09 12.99
CA ASP A 308 24.73 24.07 12.34
C ASP A 308 26.18 23.88 12.80
N SER A 309 27.04 23.42 11.91
CA SER A 309 28.46 23.12 12.23
C SER A 309 29.25 24.36 12.62
N SER A 310 28.81 25.55 12.20
CA SER A 310 29.53 26.83 12.45
C SER A 310 29.21 27.46 13.80
N LEU A 311 28.30 26.89 14.58
CA LEU A 311 27.90 27.41 15.89
C LEU A 311 28.15 26.38 17.00
N PRO A 312 28.62 26.82 18.21
CA PRO A 312 28.78 25.90 19.32
C PRO A 312 27.46 25.33 19.79
N LEU A 313 27.50 24.11 20.35
CA LEU A 313 26.32 23.45 20.92
C LEU A 313 25.88 24.17 22.19
N ASP A 314 24.58 24.34 22.37
CA ASP A 314 23.95 24.95 23.55
C ASP A 314 22.97 23.97 24.26
N ASP A 315 22.21 24.48 25.22
CA ASP A 315 21.29 23.67 26.02
C ASP A 315 20.11 23.12 25.17
N ASN A 316 19.66 23.86 24.17
CA ASN A 316 18.61 23.37 23.24
C ASN A 316 19.12 22.17 22.43
N ASP A 317 20.39 22.18 22.01
CA ASP A 317 20.98 21.01 21.33
C ASP A 317 21.02 19.80 22.27
N ARG A 318 21.31 19.99 23.54
CA ARG A 318 21.34 18.90 24.55
C ARG A 318 19.97 18.29 24.74
N GLU A 319 18.91 19.11 24.84
CA GLU A 319 17.52 18.63 24.92
C GLU A 319 17.11 17.81 23.68
N ILE A 320 17.49 18.26 22.47
CA ILE A 320 17.20 17.52 21.24
C ILE A 320 17.99 16.21 21.22
N MET A 321 19.26 16.21 21.60
CA MET A 321 20.08 15.00 21.63
C MET A 321 19.51 13.93 22.59
N GLU A 322 18.87 14.31 23.69
CA GLU A 322 18.20 13.38 24.61
C GLU A 322 17.04 12.63 23.91
N LEU A 323 16.38 13.25 22.91
CA LEU A 323 15.31 12.61 22.15
C LEU A 323 15.82 11.53 21.19
N LEU A 324 17.12 11.50 20.87
CA LEU A 324 17.70 10.55 19.93
C LEU A 324 17.98 9.18 20.58
N PHE A 325 18.11 9.11 21.91
CA PHE A 325 18.48 7.90 22.62
C PHE A 325 17.45 6.77 22.39
N GLY A 326 17.98 5.61 21.97
CA GLY A 326 17.16 4.41 21.71
C GLY A 326 16.30 4.49 20.47
N ARG A 327 16.47 5.51 19.61
CA ARG A 327 15.71 5.70 18.37
C ARG A 327 16.64 5.68 17.16
N LYS A 328 16.12 5.27 16.02
CA LYS A 328 16.83 5.40 14.74
C LYS A 328 16.95 6.88 14.39
N SER A 329 18.17 7.39 14.37
CA SER A 329 18.45 8.81 14.13
C SER A 329 19.74 9.01 13.36
N ILE A 330 19.78 10.06 12.56
CA ILE A 330 20.95 10.52 11.80
C ILE A 330 21.16 12.00 12.14
N VAL A 331 22.39 12.37 12.52
CA VAL A 331 22.76 13.76 12.70
C VAL A 331 23.25 14.33 11.38
N ILE A 332 22.56 15.34 10.89
CA ILE A 332 22.95 16.12 9.71
C ILE A 332 23.86 17.27 10.18
N TYR A 333 25.14 17.10 9.97
CA TYR A 333 26.16 18.12 10.27
C TYR A 333 26.18 19.11 9.11
N ASN A 334 25.33 20.15 9.20
CA ASN A 334 25.05 21.05 8.11
C ASN A 334 25.98 22.26 8.07
N LYS A 335 26.03 22.95 6.94
CA LYS A 335 26.85 24.14 6.64
C LYS A 335 28.34 23.84 6.68
N THR A 336 28.77 22.70 6.15
CA THR A 336 30.19 22.31 6.07
C THR A 336 31.03 23.20 5.16
N ASP A 337 30.39 24.11 4.42
CA ASP A 337 30.99 25.20 3.66
C ASP A 337 31.51 26.34 4.54
N LEU A 338 31.18 26.38 5.84
CA LEU A 338 31.62 27.35 6.84
C LEU A 338 32.69 26.76 7.78
N GLU A 339 33.39 27.62 8.49
CA GLU A 339 34.39 27.21 9.52
C GLU A 339 33.65 26.46 10.65
N ALA A 340 34.12 25.27 10.97
CA ALA A 340 33.47 24.41 11.96
C ALA A 340 33.78 24.87 13.40
N ALA A 341 32.74 25.01 14.21
CA ALA A 341 32.81 25.27 15.66
C ALA A 341 32.52 24.04 16.52
N VAL A 342 32.04 22.94 15.90
CA VAL A 342 31.68 21.68 16.57
C VAL A 342 32.48 20.54 15.98
N ASP A 343 33.00 19.65 16.82
CA ASP A 343 33.70 18.45 16.39
C ASP A 343 32.71 17.30 16.07
N ILE A 344 32.86 16.66 14.90
CA ILE A 344 32.06 15.53 14.46
C ILE A 344 32.17 14.33 15.41
N GLU A 345 33.38 14.04 15.91
CA GLU A 345 33.61 12.90 16.82
C GLU A 345 32.97 13.16 18.20
N GLU A 346 32.93 14.42 18.64
CA GLU A 346 32.20 14.82 19.85
C GLU A 346 30.69 14.61 19.69
N LEU A 347 30.11 14.96 18.53
CA LEU A 347 28.69 14.73 18.21
C LEU A 347 28.35 13.22 18.16
N LYS A 348 29.19 12.42 17.52
CA LYS A 348 29.02 10.95 17.49
C LYS A 348 29.04 10.36 18.91
N ALA A 349 29.99 10.79 19.73
CA ALA A 349 30.10 10.29 21.09
C ALA A 349 28.91 10.68 21.98
N LYS A 350 28.35 11.89 21.78
CA LYS A 350 27.21 12.39 22.55
C LYS A 350 25.86 11.80 22.10
N THR A 351 25.67 11.57 20.80
CA THR A 351 24.37 11.12 20.26
C THR A 351 24.29 9.63 20.09
N GLY A 352 25.43 8.94 19.90
CA GLY A 352 25.47 7.53 19.50
C GLY A 352 24.93 7.27 18.08
N SER A 353 24.65 8.34 17.32
CA SER A 353 24.04 8.28 15.99
C SER A 353 25.08 8.53 14.89
N PRO A 354 24.86 8.02 13.67
CA PRO A 354 25.66 8.40 12.51
C PRO A 354 25.62 9.91 12.29
N VAL A 355 26.76 10.51 11.99
CA VAL A 355 26.87 11.95 11.66
C VAL A 355 27.27 12.09 10.20
N ILE A 356 26.43 12.75 9.42
CA ILE A 356 26.62 12.94 7.98
C ILE A 356 26.93 14.42 7.71
N PRO A 357 28.13 14.74 7.17
CA PRO A 357 28.45 16.09 6.76
C PRO A 357 27.67 16.47 5.51
N VAL A 358 26.99 17.63 5.54
CA VAL A 358 26.16 18.14 4.46
C VAL A 358 26.42 19.63 4.25
N SER A 359 26.52 20.05 3.00
CA SER A 359 26.34 21.46 2.62
C SER A 359 25.23 21.58 1.60
N VAL A 360 24.14 22.23 2.00
CA VAL A 360 23.02 22.50 1.08
C VAL A 360 23.45 23.48 -0.03
N VAL A 361 24.39 24.39 0.29
CA VAL A 361 24.90 25.39 -0.67
C VAL A 361 25.80 24.76 -1.73
N GLU A 362 26.64 23.78 -1.34
CA GLU A 362 27.54 23.07 -2.24
C GLU A 362 26.94 21.76 -2.78
N GLU A 363 25.70 21.45 -2.41
CA GLU A 363 24.98 20.23 -2.81
C GLU A 363 25.71 18.93 -2.48
N THR A 364 26.42 18.89 -1.33
CA THR A 364 27.21 17.74 -0.91
C THR A 364 26.58 16.97 0.24
N GLY A 365 26.90 15.67 0.38
CA GLY A 365 26.53 14.82 1.53
C GLY A 365 25.24 14.02 1.35
N ILE A 366 24.40 14.28 0.34
CA ILE A 366 23.11 13.59 0.16
C ILE A 366 23.28 12.10 -0.17
N SER A 367 24.24 11.72 -1.01
CA SER A 367 24.48 10.31 -1.30
C SER A 367 24.88 9.51 -0.05
N GLN A 368 25.63 10.15 0.86
CA GLN A 368 26.00 9.52 2.15
C GLN A 368 24.76 9.35 3.06
N LEU A 369 23.85 10.35 3.05
CA LEU A 369 22.58 10.25 3.78
C LEU A 369 21.70 9.11 3.22
N GLU A 370 21.61 9.00 1.90
CA GLU A 370 20.87 7.93 1.23
C GLU A 370 21.43 6.54 1.59
N ASP A 371 22.75 6.37 1.53
CA ASP A 371 23.40 5.10 1.85
C ASP A 371 23.23 4.73 3.32
N GLU A 372 23.29 5.72 4.23
CA GLU A 372 23.06 5.47 5.64
C GLU A 372 21.62 5.08 5.95
N ILE A 373 20.62 5.71 5.30
CA ILE A 373 19.22 5.33 5.42
C ILE A 373 19.03 3.89 4.90
N LYS A 374 19.61 3.54 3.75
CA LYS A 374 19.60 2.17 3.24
C LYS A 374 20.15 1.17 4.23
N ARG A 375 21.31 1.49 4.82
CA ARG A 375 21.94 0.64 5.81
C ARG A 375 21.09 0.42 7.06
N MET A 376 20.43 1.48 7.54
CA MET A 376 19.62 1.46 8.78
C MET A 376 18.30 0.69 8.63
N PHE A 377 17.67 0.76 7.46
CA PHE A 377 16.32 0.26 7.27
C PHE A 377 16.23 -0.98 6.37
N PHE A 378 17.21 -1.19 5.48
CA PHE A 378 17.15 -2.25 4.47
C PHE A 378 18.41 -3.13 4.47
N HIS A 379 19.15 -3.17 5.59
CA HIS A 379 20.38 -3.98 5.76
C HIS A 379 21.44 -3.78 4.66
N GLY A 380 21.41 -2.63 3.97
CA GLY A 380 22.38 -2.27 2.92
C GLY A 380 22.08 -2.86 1.54
N GLU A 381 21.16 -3.79 1.42
CA GLU A 381 20.78 -4.41 0.15
C GLU A 381 19.28 -4.23 -0.11
N LEU A 382 18.93 -3.26 -0.96
CA LEU A 382 17.63 -3.20 -1.60
C LEU A 382 17.68 -4.08 -2.86
N SER A 383 17.78 -5.39 -2.69
CA SER A 383 17.73 -6.33 -3.81
C SER A 383 16.33 -6.94 -3.89
N PHE A 384 15.59 -6.63 -4.94
CA PHE A 384 14.37 -7.36 -5.30
C PHE A 384 14.73 -8.68 -5.96
N ASN A 385 15.20 -9.64 -5.18
CA ASN A 385 15.41 -11.02 -5.60
C ASN A 385 14.11 -11.77 -5.38
N ASP A 386 13.15 -11.69 -6.28
CA ASP A 386 11.87 -12.46 -6.29
C ASP A 386 11.19 -12.72 -4.92
N GLU A 387 11.56 -11.97 -3.89
CA GLU A 387 11.02 -12.09 -2.53
C GLU A 387 9.59 -11.52 -2.46
N VAL A 388 8.74 -12.23 -1.72
CA VAL A 388 7.37 -11.78 -1.45
C VAL A 388 7.39 -10.80 -0.29
N TYR A 389 7.11 -9.52 -0.54
CA TYR A 389 7.00 -8.52 0.52
C TYR A 389 5.57 -8.44 1.05
N ILE A 390 5.44 -8.52 2.36
CA ILE A 390 4.17 -8.27 3.06
C ILE A 390 4.09 -6.77 3.37
N THR A 391 3.23 -6.05 2.67
CA THR A 391 3.09 -4.60 2.80
C THR A 391 1.91 -4.18 3.68
N ASN A 392 0.96 -5.10 3.90
CA ASN A 392 -0.31 -4.81 4.57
C ASN A 392 -0.31 -5.31 6.03
N ALA A 393 -0.68 -4.43 6.97
CA ALA A 393 -0.76 -4.76 8.40
C ALA A 393 -1.74 -5.90 8.70
N ARG A 394 -2.83 -6.03 7.95
CA ARG A 394 -3.80 -7.13 8.06
C ARG A 394 -3.15 -8.48 7.73
N HIS A 395 -2.34 -8.53 6.66
CA HIS A 395 -1.59 -9.73 6.29
C HIS A 395 -0.58 -10.10 7.38
N LYS A 396 0.16 -9.10 7.91
CA LYS A 396 1.12 -9.31 9.01
C LYS A 396 0.43 -9.91 10.23
N ALA A 397 -0.68 -9.33 10.69
CA ALA A 397 -1.43 -9.83 11.84
C ALA A 397 -1.92 -11.28 11.63
N ALA A 398 -2.46 -11.59 10.44
CA ALA A 398 -2.93 -12.95 10.13
C ALA A 398 -1.78 -13.97 10.08
N LEU A 399 -0.59 -13.59 9.60
CA LEU A 399 0.61 -14.43 9.63
C LEU A 399 1.11 -14.66 11.07
N GLU A 400 1.09 -13.62 11.92
CA GLU A 400 1.46 -13.72 13.34
C GLU A 400 0.52 -14.68 14.09
N GLU A 401 -0.80 -14.56 13.88
CA GLU A 401 -1.78 -15.46 14.47
C GLU A 401 -1.60 -16.92 13.99
N ALA A 402 -1.36 -17.12 12.68
CA ALA A 402 -1.10 -18.45 12.15
C ALA A 402 0.18 -19.05 12.76
N LYS A 403 1.23 -18.27 12.92
CA LYS A 403 2.48 -18.70 13.54
C LYS A 403 2.29 -19.11 15.01
N GLU A 404 1.51 -18.34 15.78
CA GLU A 404 1.21 -18.67 17.18
C GLU A 404 0.38 -19.97 17.26
N SER A 405 -0.59 -20.18 16.36
CA SER A 405 -1.35 -21.43 16.28
C SER A 405 -0.44 -22.62 15.97
N LEU A 406 0.51 -22.50 15.04
CA LEU A 406 1.49 -23.56 14.76
C LEU A 406 2.40 -23.85 15.96
N LYS A 407 2.74 -22.84 16.76
CA LYS A 407 3.49 -23.02 18.00
C LYS A 407 2.68 -23.82 19.02
N LEU A 408 1.36 -23.58 19.15
CA LEU A 408 0.48 -24.38 20.01
C LEU A 408 0.43 -25.85 19.57
N VAL A 409 0.45 -26.14 18.26
CA VAL A 409 0.61 -27.53 17.77
C VAL A 409 1.90 -28.16 18.30
N MET A 410 3.03 -27.46 18.21
CA MET A 410 4.33 -27.98 18.69
C MET A 410 4.32 -28.21 20.21
N ASP A 411 3.73 -27.29 20.98
CA ASP A 411 3.58 -27.39 22.42
C ASP A 411 2.70 -28.59 22.78
N SER A 412 1.59 -28.82 22.08
CA SER A 412 0.70 -29.96 22.27
C SER A 412 1.39 -31.31 21.98
N ILE A 413 2.21 -31.38 20.92
CA ILE A 413 3.06 -32.54 20.61
C ILE A 413 4.07 -32.78 21.73
N ALA A 414 4.76 -31.73 22.20
CA ALA A 414 5.75 -31.86 23.28
C ALA A 414 5.14 -32.34 24.63
N MET A 415 3.88 -31.96 24.88
CA MET A 415 3.12 -32.39 26.06
C MET A 415 2.51 -33.80 25.92
N GLY A 416 2.61 -34.43 24.74
CA GLY A 416 2.02 -35.72 24.48
C GLY A 416 0.48 -35.70 24.50
N MET A 417 -0.11 -34.59 24.03
CA MET A 417 -1.56 -34.48 23.92
C MET A 417 -2.10 -35.34 22.77
N SER A 418 -3.39 -35.61 22.76
CA SER A 418 -4.03 -36.38 21.69
C SER A 418 -4.16 -35.57 20.40
N GLU A 419 -4.27 -36.24 19.27
CA GLU A 419 -4.20 -35.72 17.93
C GLU A 419 -5.34 -34.76 17.58
N ASP A 420 -6.49 -34.88 18.23
CA ASP A 420 -7.62 -33.94 18.11
C ASP A 420 -7.24 -32.49 18.52
N PHE A 421 -6.31 -32.34 19.49
CA PHE A 421 -5.79 -31.02 19.83
C PHE A 421 -4.94 -30.42 18.70
N PHE A 422 -4.16 -31.26 17.99
CA PHE A 422 -3.36 -30.78 16.84
C PHE A 422 -4.25 -30.29 15.71
N SER A 423 -5.36 -30.98 15.41
CA SER A 423 -6.32 -30.62 14.39
C SER A 423 -6.92 -29.26 14.63
N ILE A 424 -7.30 -28.92 15.88
CA ILE A 424 -7.86 -27.61 16.25
C ILE A 424 -6.88 -26.48 15.95
N ASP A 425 -5.63 -26.60 16.40
CA ASP A 425 -4.65 -25.53 16.24
C ASP A 425 -4.15 -25.42 14.79
N LEU A 426 -4.05 -26.54 14.06
CA LEU A 426 -3.80 -26.53 12.61
C LEU A 426 -4.93 -25.82 11.85
N MET A 427 -6.20 -26.04 12.24
CA MET A 427 -7.36 -25.38 11.64
C MET A 427 -7.31 -23.87 11.91
N ASN A 428 -6.97 -23.43 13.13
CA ASN A 428 -6.82 -22.03 13.47
C ASN A 428 -5.74 -21.36 12.61
N ALA A 429 -4.59 -22.01 12.38
CA ALA A 429 -3.55 -21.52 11.49
C ALA A 429 -4.06 -21.44 10.04
N TYR A 430 -4.74 -22.45 9.54
CA TYR A 430 -5.32 -22.51 8.21
C TYR A 430 -6.33 -21.40 7.96
N GLU A 431 -7.23 -21.14 8.91
CA GLU A 431 -8.24 -20.06 8.82
C GLU A 431 -7.59 -18.67 8.88
N SER A 432 -6.60 -18.46 9.77
CA SER A 432 -5.88 -17.19 9.84
C SER A 432 -5.20 -16.84 8.52
N LEU A 433 -4.54 -17.81 7.89
CA LEU A 433 -3.97 -17.65 6.55
C LEU A 433 -5.06 -17.42 5.49
N GLY A 434 -6.23 -18.05 5.61
CA GLY A 434 -7.38 -17.88 4.71
C GLY A 434 -7.90 -16.45 4.67
N ARG A 435 -7.84 -15.74 5.80
CA ARG A 435 -8.23 -14.33 5.87
C ARG A 435 -7.38 -13.42 4.99
N ILE A 436 -6.11 -13.77 4.71
CA ILE A 436 -5.24 -12.99 3.81
C ILE A 436 -5.82 -12.95 2.40
N VAL A 437 -6.23 -14.10 1.89
CA VAL A 437 -6.76 -14.26 0.53
C VAL A 437 -8.27 -14.04 0.42
N GLY A 438 -8.96 -13.85 1.56
CA GLY A 438 -10.39 -13.55 1.58
C GLY A 438 -11.31 -14.77 1.64
N GLU A 439 -10.79 -15.97 2.00
CA GLU A 439 -11.61 -17.19 2.03
C GLU A 439 -12.45 -17.35 3.32
N SER A 440 -12.12 -16.63 4.39
CA SER A 440 -12.80 -16.73 5.70
C SER A 440 -13.12 -15.34 6.26
N VAL A 441 -13.49 -14.38 5.39
CA VAL A 441 -13.78 -13.00 5.81
C VAL A 441 -15.27 -12.72 5.80
N GLY A 442 -15.73 -12.03 6.85
CA GLY A 442 -17.10 -11.55 6.91
C GLY A 442 -17.35 -10.40 5.94
N GLU A 443 -18.62 -10.24 5.55
CA GLU A 443 -19.06 -9.21 4.60
C GLU A 443 -18.73 -7.78 5.08
N ASP A 444 -18.78 -7.53 6.38
CA ASP A 444 -18.46 -6.24 6.98
C ASP A 444 -16.99 -5.85 6.74
N LEU A 445 -16.05 -6.79 6.90
CA LEU A 445 -14.63 -6.53 6.64
C LEU A 445 -14.37 -6.25 5.16
N VAL A 446 -15.02 -7.01 4.26
CA VAL A 446 -14.95 -6.79 2.81
C VAL A 446 -15.43 -5.38 2.49
N ASN A 447 -16.58 -4.97 3.01
CA ASN A 447 -17.14 -3.64 2.80
C ASN A 447 -16.21 -2.53 3.34
N GLU A 448 -15.62 -2.72 4.52
CA GLU A 448 -14.67 -1.77 5.11
C GLU A 448 -13.44 -1.58 4.22
N ILE A 449 -12.85 -2.68 3.73
CA ILE A 449 -11.68 -2.63 2.85
C ILE A 449 -11.99 -1.83 1.58
N PHE A 450 -13.09 -2.16 0.89
CA PHE A 450 -13.43 -1.51 -0.37
C PHE A 450 -13.93 -0.07 -0.21
N SER A 451 -14.47 0.30 0.94
CA SER A 451 -14.86 1.70 1.22
C SER A 451 -13.69 2.70 1.14
N LYS A 452 -12.46 2.23 1.31
CA LYS A 452 -11.22 3.03 1.24
C LYS A 452 -10.70 3.20 -0.20
N PHE A 453 -11.34 2.56 -1.18
CA PHE A 453 -10.94 2.63 -2.58
C PHE A 453 -11.47 3.89 -3.28
N CYS A 454 -10.85 4.23 -4.41
CA CYS A 454 -11.36 5.29 -5.27
C CYS A 454 -12.68 4.90 -5.94
N VAL A 455 -13.57 5.88 -6.16
CA VAL A 455 -14.75 5.71 -7.01
C VAL A 455 -14.29 5.42 -8.45
N GLY A 456 -14.89 4.42 -9.09
CA GLY A 456 -14.53 4.01 -10.46
C GLY A 456 -13.47 2.89 -10.53
N LYS A 457 -13.08 2.35 -9.34
CA LYS A 457 -12.22 1.16 -9.21
C LYS A 457 -12.91 0.01 -8.47
#